data_428d49d0d63401962de9fcdc551331e1
#
_entry.id   428d49d0d63401962de9fcdc551331e1
#
_cell.length_a   1.000
_cell.length_b   1.000
_cell.length_c   1.000
_cell.angle_alpha   90.00
_cell.angle_beta   90.00
_cell.angle_gamma   90.00
#
_symmetry.space_group_name_H-M   'P 1'
#
loop_
_entity.id
_entity.type
_entity.pdbx_description
1 polymer ?
#
loop_
_entity_poly.entity_id
_entity_poly.type
_entity_poly.pdbx_seq_one_letter_code
_entity_poly.pdbx_strand_id
1 'polypeptide(L)'
;MYYSSGNYEAFARPKKPEGVDNKSAYIVGSGLAALSAACYLVRDGQMQGGHVHILEKGELPGGACDGYKFENLGYVMRGGREMDNHFEVMWDLFRSIPSIETEGVSVLDEYYWLNKEDPNYSLCRATEKRGQDAHTDGKFSISDKGAMEIMKLFFTPNEDLQDKKITDFFDDEVLSSNFWLYWRTMFAFENWHSALEMKLYIQRYIHHIGGLPDFTALRFTKYNQYESMILPMVKYLESHGVQFHYGVQVCNVEFDCTDPARKLAKRIDVLRGGEKDAIDLTENDLVFITNGGCVENSSMGSQNKPAAYNTELREGGGWDMWRKIAAQDPDFGHPDKFCHDPEKTNWMSATVETLDGRIIPYIKSICKRDPFTGHVVTGGIVTVKDSSWLMSWTINRQPQFRDQPKDHCLVWVYSLFTDKPGDFVKKPMRDCTGKEICMEWLYHIGVPENEIEDMAANSANTVPVMMPYIDAFFMPRAYGDRPKVVPEGSVNFDFLGQFAETPRDTIFTTEYSMRTGMEAVYTLLNVDRGVPEVWGSVYDVRDLLNATVKLRDGKKATDMDLSFGEKMVLKKALSKIDGTDVEKLLKQYGVI
;
A
#
# COMPACT_ATOMS: atom_id res chain seq x y z
N MET A 1 4.95 -17.93 -2.13
CA MET A 1 5.91 -19.05 -2.43
C MET A 1 6.04 -19.12 -3.96
N TYR A 2 7.26 -19.18 -4.47
CA TYR A 2 7.48 -19.39 -5.89
C TYR A 2 7.18 -20.85 -6.25
N TYR A 3 6.30 -21.05 -7.22
CA TYR A 3 6.02 -22.38 -7.74
C TYR A 3 7.00 -22.71 -8.86
N SER A 4 7.88 -23.65 -8.61
CA SER A 4 8.73 -24.19 -9.66
C SER A 4 8.01 -25.37 -10.33
N SER A 5 7.88 -25.28 -11.65
CA SER A 5 7.47 -26.43 -12.49
C SER A 5 8.57 -27.49 -12.63
N GLY A 6 9.71 -27.29 -11.97
CA GLY A 6 10.94 -28.07 -12.16
C GLY A 6 11.83 -27.54 -13.28
N ASN A 7 11.42 -26.51 -13.99
CA ASN A 7 12.24 -25.87 -15.02
C ASN A 7 13.11 -24.76 -14.41
N TYR A 8 14.17 -25.17 -13.74
CA TYR A 8 15.10 -24.23 -13.09
C TYR A 8 15.89 -23.37 -14.07
N GLU A 9 16.09 -23.83 -15.28
CA GLU A 9 16.75 -23.04 -16.35
C GLU A 9 15.87 -21.85 -16.75
N ALA A 10 14.58 -22.05 -16.95
CA ALA A 10 13.63 -20.97 -17.24
C ALA A 10 13.51 -20.00 -16.07
N PHE A 11 13.58 -20.50 -14.82
CA PHE A 11 13.60 -19.63 -13.64
C PHE A 11 14.83 -18.73 -13.60
N ALA A 12 16.02 -19.27 -13.86
CA ALA A 12 17.27 -18.53 -13.79
C ALA A 12 17.49 -17.62 -15.02
N ARG A 13 17.12 -18.10 -16.19
CA ARG A 13 17.38 -17.47 -17.50
C ARG A 13 16.23 -17.77 -18.46
N PRO A 14 15.10 -17.06 -18.38
CA PRO A 14 13.99 -17.28 -19.30
C PRO A 14 14.46 -17.06 -20.74
N LYS A 15 13.97 -17.87 -21.63
CA LYS A 15 14.27 -17.72 -23.06
C LYS A 15 13.64 -16.43 -23.58
N LYS A 16 14.31 -15.81 -24.54
CA LYS A 16 13.76 -14.66 -25.25
C LYS A 16 12.43 -15.06 -25.92
N PRO A 17 11.33 -14.35 -25.65
CA PRO A 17 10.05 -14.65 -26.28
C PRO A 17 10.10 -14.52 -27.80
N GLU A 18 9.37 -15.38 -28.51
CA GLU A 18 9.30 -15.35 -29.96
C GLU A 18 8.68 -14.04 -30.45
N GLY A 19 9.29 -13.45 -31.46
CA GLY A 19 8.79 -12.25 -32.14
C GLY A 19 8.93 -10.94 -31.33
N VAL A 20 9.53 -10.96 -30.13
CA VAL A 20 9.65 -9.77 -29.28
C VAL A 20 10.42 -8.62 -29.95
N ASP A 21 11.37 -8.92 -30.83
CA ASP A 21 12.15 -7.89 -31.54
C ASP A 21 11.31 -7.06 -32.53
N ASN A 22 10.13 -7.55 -32.90
CA ASN A 22 9.19 -6.87 -33.79
C ASN A 22 8.07 -6.15 -33.01
N LYS A 23 8.13 -6.16 -31.67
CA LYS A 23 7.12 -5.55 -30.81
C LYS A 23 7.60 -4.25 -30.24
N SER A 24 6.66 -3.34 -30.00
CA SER A 24 6.83 -2.14 -29.17
C SER A 24 5.90 -2.21 -27.98
N ALA A 25 6.21 -1.47 -26.91
CA ALA A 25 5.38 -1.38 -25.74
C ALA A 25 5.11 0.09 -25.37
N TYR A 26 3.85 0.43 -25.18
CA TYR A 26 3.39 1.74 -24.70
C TYR A 26 2.79 1.57 -23.31
N ILE A 27 3.36 2.25 -22.33
CA ILE A 27 3.00 2.11 -20.93
C ILE A 27 2.38 3.42 -20.45
N VAL A 28 1.15 3.34 -19.96
CA VAL A 28 0.38 4.50 -19.50
C VAL A 28 0.74 4.81 -18.04
N GLY A 29 1.32 5.98 -17.82
CA GLY A 29 1.83 6.41 -16.52
C GLY A 29 3.22 5.86 -16.20
N SER A 30 3.81 6.39 -15.12
CA SER A 30 5.13 5.99 -14.61
C SER A 30 5.11 5.64 -13.12
N GLY A 31 3.97 5.18 -12.62
CA GLY A 31 3.85 4.63 -11.25
C GLY A 31 4.56 3.28 -11.13
N LEU A 32 4.58 2.74 -9.91
CA LEU A 32 5.33 1.52 -9.59
C LEU A 32 4.92 0.32 -10.47
N ALA A 33 3.62 0.16 -10.78
CA ALA A 33 3.15 -0.90 -11.67
C ALA A 33 3.70 -0.75 -13.09
N ALA A 34 3.63 0.45 -13.64
CA ALA A 34 4.13 0.78 -14.98
C ALA A 34 5.65 0.59 -15.07
N LEU A 35 6.40 1.11 -14.10
CA LEU A 35 7.87 0.95 -14.05
C LEU A 35 8.28 -0.52 -13.90
N SER A 36 7.53 -1.31 -13.12
CA SER A 36 7.81 -2.74 -12.97
C SER A 36 7.55 -3.51 -14.27
N ALA A 37 6.45 -3.20 -14.99
CA ALA A 37 6.20 -3.76 -16.30
C ALA A 37 7.34 -3.44 -17.28
N ALA A 38 7.80 -2.18 -17.33
CA ALA A 38 8.94 -1.79 -18.14
C ALA A 38 10.22 -2.58 -17.79
N CYS A 39 10.50 -2.75 -16.50
CA CYS A 39 11.64 -3.54 -16.04
C CYS A 39 11.54 -5.01 -16.46
N TYR A 40 10.36 -5.62 -16.33
CA TYR A 40 10.15 -7.01 -16.76
C TYR A 40 10.20 -7.16 -18.29
N LEU A 41 9.74 -6.17 -19.06
CA LEU A 41 9.88 -6.16 -20.51
C LEU A 41 11.35 -6.24 -20.94
N VAL A 42 12.23 -5.44 -20.34
CA VAL A 42 13.66 -5.42 -20.72
C VAL A 42 14.43 -6.58 -20.10
N ARG A 43 14.15 -6.97 -18.83
CA ARG A 43 14.89 -8.03 -18.13
C ARG A 43 14.52 -9.42 -18.60
N ASP A 44 13.22 -9.76 -18.56
CA ASP A 44 12.71 -11.12 -18.79
C ASP A 44 12.12 -11.27 -20.20
N GLY A 45 11.40 -10.26 -20.68
CA GLY A 45 10.92 -10.16 -22.06
C GLY A 45 12.04 -9.94 -23.07
N GLN A 46 13.21 -9.46 -22.62
CA GLN A 46 14.38 -9.17 -23.46
C GLN A 46 14.03 -8.26 -24.66
N MET A 47 13.03 -7.39 -24.45
CA MET A 47 12.66 -6.35 -25.41
C MET A 47 13.74 -5.26 -25.44
N GLN A 48 14.05 -4.75 -26.62
CA GLN A 48 14.99 -3.62 -26.74
C GLN A 48 14.38 -2.38 -26.08
N GLY A 49 15.14 -1.69 -25.23
CA GLY A 49 14.61 -0.54 -24.50
C GLY A 49 14.11 0.60 -25.38
N GLY A 50 14.72 0.81 -26.55
CA GLY A 50 14.22 1.77 -27.53
C GLY A 50 12.81 1.52 -28.06
N HIS A 51 12.27 0.30 -27.87
CA HIS A 51 10.90 -0.08 -28.21
C HIS A 51 9.93 0.02 -27.01
N VAL A 52 10.41 0.42 -25.83
CA VAL A 52 9.59 0.59 -24.64
C VAL A 52 9.38 2.08 -24.38
N HIS A 53 8.13 2.53 -24.42
CA HIS A 53 7.72 3.92 -24.32
C HIS A 53 6.85 4.11 -23.09
N ILE A 54 7.29 4.92 -22.13
CA ILE A 54 6.52 5.29 -20.92
C ILE A 54 5.90 6.66 -21.16
N LEU A 55 4.56 6.75 -21.10
CA LEU A 55 3.79 7.97 -21.32
C LEU A 55 3.36 8.53 -19.97
N GLU A 56 4.02 9.60 -19.51
CA GLU A 56 3.77 10.22 -18.21
C GLU A 56 3.26 11.65 -18.36
N LYS A 57 2.12 11.95 -17.73
CA LYS A 57 1.53 13.29 -17.77
C LYS A 57 2.32 14.34 -16.98
N GLY A 58 2.98 13.90 -15.92
CA GLY A 58 3.79 14.75 -15.04
C GLY A 58 5.22 14.95 -15.52
N GLU A 59 5.99 15.65 -14.71
CA GLU A 59 7.42 15.85 -14.92
C GLU A 59 8.26 14.83 -14.12
N LEU A 60 7.63 14.11 -13.19
CA LEU A 60 8.28 13.23 -12.23
C LEU A 60 7.66 11.83 -12.28
N PRO A 61 8.48 10.77 -12.36
CA PRO A 61 8.00 9.39 -12.28
C PRO A 61 7.70 8.97 -10.84
N GLY A 62 7.02 7.82 -10.68
CA GLY A 62 6.79 7.19 -9.40
C GLY A 62 5.33 7.14 -8.95
N GLY A 63 4.46 7.95 -9.53
CA GLY A 63 3.03 7.96 -9.21
C GLY A 63 2.77 8.20 -7.72
N ALA A 64 2.17 7.21 -7.02
CA ALA A 64 1.92 7.28 -5.58
C ALA A 64 3.16 7.02 -4.71
N CYS A 65 4.21 6.39 -5.24
CA CYS A 65 5.47 6.16 -4.54
C CYS A 65 6.37 7.40 -4.64
N ASP A 66 6.01 8.43 -3.91
CA ASP A 66 6.69 9.72 -3.90
C ASP A 66 7.59 9.91 -2.67
N GLY A 67 8.30 10.97 -2.70
CA GLY A 67 9.21 11.46 -1.68
C GLY A 67 10.06 12.55 -2.31
N TYR A 68 9.55 13.78 -2.30
CA TYR A 68 10.16 14.91 -2.99
C TYR A 68 10.38 16.10 -2.07
N LYS A 69 11.47 16.83 -2.33
CA LYS A 69 11.67 18.17 -1.83
C LYS A 69 11.26 19.17 -2.91
N PHE A 70 10.23 19.94 -2.64
CA PHE A 70 9.82 21.06 -3.48
C PHE A 70 10.49 22.34 -3.00
N GLU A 71 11.11 23.09 -3.89
CA GLU A 71 11.91 24.29 -3.57
C GLU A 71 11.13 25.31 -2.70
N ASN A 72 9.85 25.51 -3.01
CA ASN A 72 9.01 26.50 -2.33
C ASN A 72 8.10 25.93 -1.23
N LEU A 73 8.09 24.61 -1.00
CA LEU A 73 7.21 23.97 -0.02
C LEU A 73 7.99 23.24 1.07
N GLY A 74 9.08 22.57 0.72
CA GLY A 74 9.81 21.66 1.59
C GLY A 74 9.63 20.19 1.24
N TYR A 75 9.88 19.31 2.17
CA TYR A 75 9.78 17.86 1.98
C TYR A 75 8.34 17.39 1.99
N VAL A 76 7.99 16.50 1.07
CA VAL A 76 6.64 15.94 0.93
C VAL A 76 6.72 14.42 0.78
N MET A 77 5.96 13.72 1.62
CA MET A 77 5.64 12.29 1.50
C MET A 77 4.13 12.13 1.60
N ARG A 78 3.50 11.44 0.64
CA ARG A 78 2.03 11.23 0.65
C ARG A 78 1.61 10.01 1.46
N GLY A 79 2.50 9.11 1.80
CA GLY A 79 2.19 7.92 2.57
C GLY A 79 3.40 7.25 3.19
N GLY A 80 3.18 6.51 4.26
CA GLY A 80 4.08 5.47 4.72
C GLY A 80 4.12 4.34 3.69
N ARG A 81 5.21 3.60 3.64
CA ARG A 81 5.36 2.45 2.72
C ARG A 81 6.05 1.33 3.49
N GLU A 82 5.26 0.65 4.26
CA GLU A 82 5.67 -0.55 4.97
C GLU A 82 5.83 -1.70 3.99
N MET A 83 6.80 -2.57 4.24
CA MET A 83 7.14 -3.69 3.36
C MET A 83 7.17 -4.99 4.15
N ASP A 84 6.96 -6.08 3.42
CA ASP A 84 7.03 -7.45 3.92
C ASP A 84 8.18 -8.20 3.21
N ASN A 85 8.82 -9.12 3.93
CA ASN A 85 9.79 -10.04 3.35
C ASN A 85 9.14 -10.97 2.30
N HIS A 86 7.82 -11.19 2.37
CA HIS A 86 7.03 -11.99 1.44
C HIS A 86 6.38 -11.16 0.32
N PHE A 87 7.06 -10.12 -0.12
CA PHE A 87 6.76 -9.42 -1.37
C PHE A 87 7.59 -10.06 -2.49
N GLU A 88 7.17 -11.26 -2.90
CA GLU A 88 7.96 -12.18 -3.73
C GLU A 88 8.30 -11.59 -5.11
N VAL A 89 7.34 -10.94 -5.76
CA VAL A 89 7.54 -10.32 -7.08
C VAL A 89 8.40 -9.07 -6.95
N MET A 90 8.15 -8.26 -5.94
CA MET A 90 8.91 -7.04 -5.69
C MET A 90 10.38 -7.36 -5.47
N TRP A 91 10.69 -8.30 -4.59
CA TRP A 91 12.08 -8.64 -4.28
C TRP A 91 12.76 -9.44 -5.40
N ASP A 92 12.00 -10.21 -6.19
CA ASP A 92 12.53 -10.81 -7.41
C ASP A 92 13.03 -9.75 -8.40
N LEU A 93 12.31 -8.65 -8.56
CA LEU A 93 12.78 -7.55 -9.41
C LEU A 93 13.96 -6.82 -8.78
N PHE A 94 13.85 -6.40 -7.52
CA PHE A 94 14.88 -5.59 -6.87
C PHE A 94 16.21 -6.30 -6.63
N ARG A 95 16.29 -7.63 -6.70
CA ARG A 95 17.57 -8.36 -6.76
C ARG A 95 18.38 -8.03 -8.02
N SER A 96 17.74 -7.53 -9.05
CA SER A 96 18.35 -7.21 -10.35
C SER A 96 18.55 -5.71 -10.56
N ILE A 97 17.91 -4.86 -9.76
CA ILE A 97 18.02 -3.41 -9.87
C ILE A 97 19.22 -2.93 -9.04
N PRO A 98 20.24 -2.33 -9.66
CA PRO A 98 21.39 -1.80 -8.92
C PRO A 98 20.99 -0.72 -7.92
N SER A 99 21.60 -0.76 -6.73
CA SER A 99 21.53 0.36 -5.80
C SER A 99 22.16 1.60 -6.40
N ILE A 100 21.60 2.76 -6.09
CA ILE A 100 22.22 4.05 -6.41
C ILE A 100 23.05 4.60 -5.25
N GLU A 101 23.01 3.94 -4.11
CA GLU A 101 23.70 4.32 -2.88
C GLU A 101 25.05 3.61 -2.74
N THR A 102 25.05 2.31 -3.01
CA THR A 102 26.20 1.44 -2.81
C THR A 102 26.54 0.74 -4.12
N GLU A 103 27.74 0.98 -4.63
CA GLU A 103 28.21 0.33 -5.86
C GLU A 103 28.35 -1.18 -5.69
N GLY A 104 27.92 -1.94 -6.69
CA GLY A 104 28.08 -3.39 -6.78
C GLY A 104 27.05 -4.20 -5.99
N VAL A 105 26.05 -3.55 -5.38
CA VAL A 105 24.95 -4.23 -4.68
C VAL A 105 23.60 -3.89 -5.29
N SER A 106 22.60 -4.73 -5.07
CA SER A 106 21.23 -4.49 -5.50
C SER A 106 20.42 -3.72 -4.45
N VAL A 107 19.26 -3.20 -4.87
CA VAL A 107 18.29 -2.60 -3.93
C VAL A 107 17.84 -3.63 -2.88
N LEU A 108 17.68 -4.91 -3.27
CA LEU A 108 17.36 -5.98 -2.32
C LEU A 108 18.47 -6.19 -1.29
N ASP A 109 19.75 -6.15 -1.70
CA ASP A 109 20.88 -6.31 -0.77
C ASP A 109 20.88 -5.20 0.28
N GLU A 110 20.70 -3.94 -0.12
CA GLU A 110 20.59 -2.82 0.83
C GLU A 110 19.43 -2.99 1.81
N TYR A 111 18.24 -3.33 1.29
CA TYR A 111 17.07 -3.57 2.10
C TYR A 111 17.30 -4.70 3.11
N TYR A 112 17.83 -5.84 2.65
CA TYR A 112 18.06 -7.02 3.48
C TYR A 112 19.02 -6.72 4.63
N TRP A 113 20.18 -6.15 4.33
CA TRP A 113 21.19 -5.88 5.34
C TRP A 113 20.76 -4.80 6.33
N LEU A 114 20.14 -3.71 5.85
CA LEU A 114 19.60 -2.67 6.72
C LEU A 114 18.64 -3.24 7.78
N ASN A 115 17.65 -4.02 7.33
CA ASN A 115 16.63 -4.57 8.24
C ASN A 115 17.14 -5.75 9.10
N LYS A 116 18.25 -6.36 8.74
CA LYS A 116 18.92 -7.38 9.54
C LYS A 116 19.78 -6.77 10.63
N GLU A 117 20.49 -5.69 10.32
CA GLU A 117 21.40 -5.01 11.26
C GLU A 117 20.63 -4.13 12.26
N ASP A 118 19.52 -3.53 11.83
CA ASP A 118 18.64 -2.70 12.63
C ASP A 118 17.18 -3.19 12.51
N PRO A 119 16.82 -4.29 13.20
CA PRO A 119 15.47 -4.87 13.17
C PRO A 119 14.41 -3.89 13.64
N ASN A 120 13.29 -3.85 12.92
CA ASN A 120 12.20 -2.94 13.22
C ASN A 120 11.37 -3.39 14.42
N TYR A 121 11.01 -2.47 15.30
CA TYR A 121 10.00 -2.65 16.35
C TYR A 121 9.54 -1.31 16.92
N SER A 122 8.30 -1.23 17.38
CA SER A 122 7.75 -0.06 18.08
C SER A 122 7.84 -0.23 19.60
N LEU A 123 8.15 0.87 20.31
CA LEU A 123 8.09 0.95 21.78
C LEU A 123 6.83 1.66 22.27
N CYS A 124 6.08 2.29 21.38
CA CYS A 124 4.81 2.95 21.69
C CYS A 124 3.89 2.86 20.48
N ARG A 125 2.89 1.97 20.51
CA ARG A 125 1.95 1.74 19.41
C ARG A 125 0.82 2.77 19.38
N ALA A 126 0.40 3.24 20.56
CA ALA A 126 -0.70 4.18 20.69
C ALA A 126 -0.49 5.11 21.89
N THR A 127 -0.94 6.36 21.74
CA THR A 127 -0.96 7.37 22.80
C THR A 127 -2.38 7.85 23.07
N GLU A 128 -2.60 8.41 24.24
CA GLU A 128 -3.79 9.13 24.66
C GLU A 128 -3.40 10.29 25.58
N LYS A 129 -4.35 11.16 25.93
CA LYS A 129 -4.16 12.23 26.92
C LYS A 129 -2.89 13.02 26.71
N ARG A 130 -2.70 13.50 25.47
CA ARG A 130 -1.58 14.33 25.09
C ARG A 130 -0.21 13.62 25.24
N GLY A 131 -0.07 12.49 24.55
CA GLY A 131 1.20 11.79 24.39
C GLY A 131 1.54 10.80 25.50
N GLN A 132 0.62 10.51 26.41
CA GLN A 132 0.78 9.40 27.36
C GLN A 132 0.60 8.07 26.62
N ASP A 133 1.35 7.06 27.06
CA ASP A 133 1.16 5.70 26.55
C ASP A 133 -0.27 5.23 26.85
N ALA A 134 -0.98 4.75 25.84
CA ALA A 134 -2.35 4.25 25.97
C ALA A 134 -2.44 2.87 26.64
N HIS A 135 -1.30 2.29 27.07
CA HIS A 135 -1.19 1.00 27.75
C HIS A 135 -1.99 -0.12 27.09
N THR A 136 -1.85 -0.23 25.79
CA THR A 136 -2.46 -1.31 25.03
C THR A 136 -1.78 -2.66 25.31
N ASP A 137 -0.58 -2.67 25.91
CA ASP A 137 0.19 -3.81 26.40
C ASP A 137 0.39 -4.94 25.37
N GLY A 138 0.37 -4.59 24.07
CA GLY A 138 0.43 -5.55 22.98
C GLY A 138 -0.79 -6.46 22.86
N LYS A 139 -1.90 -6.12 23.52
CA LYS A 139 -3.13 -6.91 23.51
C LYS A 139 -4.09 -6.47 22.43
N PHE A 140 -4.80 -7.43 21.86
CA PHE A 140 -5.89 -7.18 20.92
C PHE A 140 -7.20 -6.82 21.62
N SER A 141 -7.37 -7.28 22.85
CA SER A 141 -8.55 -7.01 23.68
C SER A 141 -9.87 -7.35 22.97
N ILE A 142 -9.91 -8.51 22.31
CA ILE A 142 -11.10 -9.05 21.64
C ILE A 142 -11.71 -10.09 22.55
N SER A 143 -13.06 -10.10 22.67
CA SER A 143 -13.79 -11.19 23.32
C SER A 143 -13.78 -12.47 22.47
N ASP A 144 -14.23 -13.57 23.08
CA ASP A 144 -14.43 -14.82 22.35
C ASP A 144 -15.47 -14.65 21.22
N LYS A 145 -16.50 -13.82 21.43
CA LYS A 145 -17.49 -13.45 20.40
C LYS A 145 -16.83 -12.71 19.23
N GLY A 146 -16.04 -11.68 19.51
CA GLY A 146 -15.33 -10.92 18.48
C GLY A 146 -14.34 -11.77 17.69
N ALA A 147 -13.63 -12.69 18.37
CA ALA A 147 -12.78 -13.67 17.69
C ALA A 147 -13.59 -14.57 16.73
N MET A 148 -14.80 -14.96 17.11
CA MET A 148 -15.73 -15.73 16.26
C MET A 148 -16.19 -14.91 15.04
N GLU A 149 -16.42 -13.62 15.17
CA GLU A 149 -16.78 -12.74 14.03
C GLU A 149 -15.66 -12.64 13.01
N ILE A 150 -14.41 -12.49 13.47
CA ILE A 150 -13.23 -12.51 12.58
C ILE A 150 -13.12 -13.87 11.87
N MET A 151 -13.30 -14.98 12.59
CA MET A 151 -13.30 -16.30 12.00
C MET A 151 -14.44 -16.48 10.97
N LYS A 152 -15.64 -15.97 11.27
CA LYS A 152 -16.77 -15.99 10.33
C LYS A 152 -16.41 -15.28 9.04
N LEU A 153 -15.84 -14.07 9.11
CA LEU A 153 -15.39 -13.33 7.92
C LEU A 153 -14.35 -14.15 7.15
N PHE A 154 -13.36 -14.71 7.85
CA PHE A 154 -12.27 -15.48 7.25
C PHE A 154 -12.78 -16.71 6.46
N PHE A 155 -13.79 -17.42 6.97
CA PHE A 155 -14.33 -18.62 6.33
C PHE A 155 -15.50 -18.37 5.38
N THR A 156 -16.07 -17.16 5.35
CA THR A 156 -17.14 -16.83 4.39
C THR A 156 -16.57 -16.86 2.96
N PRO A 157 -17.22 -17.56 2.00
CA PRO A 157 -16.80 -17.53 0.60
C PRO A 157 -16.68 -16.10 0.05
N ASN A 158 -15.72 -15.87 -0.83
CA ASN A 158 -15.50 -14.52 -1.38
C ASN A 158 -16.72 -14.00 -2.15
N GLU A 159 -17.45 -14.89 -2.81
CA GLU A 159 -18.66 -14.60 -3.57
C GLU A 159 -19.77 -14.02 -2.66
N ASP A 160 -19.83 -14.47 -1.40
CA ASP A 160 -20.81 -14.01 -0.41
C ASP A 160 -20.41 -12.66 0.24
N LEU A 161 -19.18 -12.21 0.00
CA LEU A 161 -18.65 -10.94 0.53
C LEU A 161 -18.76 -9.78 -0.47
N GLN A 162 -19.16 -10.05 -1.70
CA GLN A 162 -19.31 -9.03 -2.73
C GLN A 162 -20.32 -7.95 -2.29
N ASP A 163 -19.96 -6.69 -2.49
CA ASP A 163 -20.72 -5.50 -2.09
C ASP A 163 -21.04 -5.40 -0.57
N LYS A 164 -20.43 -6.25 0.27
CA LYS A 164 -20.60 -6.21 1.73
C LYS A 164 -19.58 -5.27 2.37
N LYS A 165 -20.00 -4.70 3.51
CA LYS A 165 -19.17 -3.83 4.35
C LYS A 165 -18.62 -4.59 5.55
N ILE A 166 -17.56 -4.10 6.13
CA ILE A 166 -16.99 -4.62 7.38
C ILE A 166 -18.04 -4.63 8.50
N THR A 167 -18.89 -3.58 8.58
CA THR A 167 -20.01 -3.50 9.53
C THR A 167 -21.10 -4.55 9.36
N ASP A 168 -21.13 -5.30 8.27
CA ASP A 168 -22.05 -6.43 8.08
C ASP A 168 -21.54 -7.70 8.81
N PHE A 169 -20.30 -7.68 9.29
CA PHE A 169 -19.64 -8.81 9.93
C PHE A 169 -19.18 -8.52 11.36
N PHE A 170 -18.72 -7.29 11.63
CA PHE A 170 -18.18 -6.87 12.92
C PHE A 170 -19.16 -5.97 13.65
N ASP A 171 -19.41 -6.29 14.92
CA ASP A 171 -20.18 -5.43 15.79
C ASP A 171 -19.32 -4.33 16.47
N ASP A 172 -19.96 -3.49 17.29
CA ASP A 172 -19.30 -2.38 17.99
C ASP A 172 -18.21 -2.85 18.94
N GLU A 173 -18.28 -4.09 19.45
CA GLU A 173 -17.27 -4.64 20.34
C GLU A 173 -15.94 -4.84 19.58
N VAL A 174 -15.97 -5.49 18.40
CA VAL A 174 -14.79 -5.65 17.55
C VAL A 174 -14.28 -4.28 17.07
N LEU A 175 -15.20 -3.42 16.61
CA LEU A 175 -14.87 -2.10 16.07
C LEU A 175 -14.34 -1.09 17.09
N SER A 176 -14.47 -1.38 18.39
CA SER A 176 -13.88 -0.60 19.50
C SER A 176 -12.65 -1.24 20.16
N SER A 177 -12.28 -2.44 19.72
CA SER A 177 -11.15 -3.19 20.27
C SER A 177 -9.79 -2.64 19.84
N ASN A 178 -8.72 -3.02 20.55
CA ASN A 178 -7.37 -2.72 20.13
C ASN A 178 -7.00 -3.41 18.81
N PHE A 179 -7.57 -4.59 18.52
CA PHE A 179 -7.41 -5.23 17.20
C PHE A 179 -7.80 -4.28 16.08
N TRP A 180 -9.03 -3.71 16.16
CA TRP A 180 -9.49 -2.78 15.14
C TRP A 180 -8.67 -1.50 15.10
N LEU A 181 -8.28 -0.96 16.27
CA LEU A 181 -7.39 0.21 16.33
C LEU A 181 -6.07 -0.05 15.58
N TYR A 182 -5.43 -1.20 15.84
CA TYR A 182 -4.18 -1.56 15.17
C TYR A 182 -4.37 -1.79 13.67
N TRP A 183 -5.43 -2.51 13.32
CA TRP A 183 -5.72 -2.88 11.93
C TRP A 183 -6.05 -1.66 11.08
N ARG A 184 -7.02 -0.85 11.53
CA ARG A 184 -7.49 0.30 10.77
C ARG A 184 -6.42 1.37 10.58
N THR A 185 -5.57 1.60 11.58
CA THR A 185 -4.51 2.61 11.47
C THR A 185 -3.27 2.10 10.74
N MET A 186 -3.02 0.79 10.72
CA MET A 186 -1.95 0.20 9.93
C MET A 186 -2.28 0.18 8.44
N PHE A 187 -3.50 -0.22 8.09
CA PHE A 187 -3.92 -0.45 6.71
C PHE A 187 -4.89 0.60 6.16
N ALA A 188 -5.15 1.66 6.91
CA ALA A 188 -6.09 2.75 6.56
C ALA A 188 -7.53 2.26 6.33
N PHE A 189 -7.99 1.22 7.05
CA PHE A 189 -9.36 0.75 6.95
C PHE A 189 -10.35 1.62 7.72
N GLU A 190 -11.54 1.79 7.14
CA GLU A 190 -12.70 2.34 7.81
C GLU A 190 -13.83 1.31 7.93
N ASN A 191 -14.76 1.57 8.85
CA ASN A 191 -15.83 0.60 9.17
C ASN A 191 -16.73 0.26 7.97
N TRP A 192 -16.88 1.19 7.03
CA TRP A 192 -17.71 1.06 5.83
C TRP A 192 -17.00 0.41 4.64
N HIS A 193 -15.70 0.14 4.74
CA HIS A 193 -14.92 -0.48 3.69
C HIS A 193 -15.37 -1.91 3.37
N SER A 194 -14.91 -2.41 2.25
CA SER A 194 -15.23 -3.73 1.71
C SER A 194 -14.85 -4.86 2.68
N ALA A 195 -15.81 -5.72 3.00
CA ALA A 195 -15.57 -6.95 3.75
C ALA A 195 -14.71 -7.95 2.96
N LEU A 196 -14.84 -7.95 1.62
CA LEU A 196 -14.00 -8.77 0.74
C LEU A 196 -12.53 -8.36 0.85
N GLU A 197 -12.22 -7.06 0.75
CA GLU A 197 -10.84 -6.57 0.90
C GLU A 197 -10.31 -6.85 2.31
N MET A 198 -11.11 -6.65 3.34
CA MET A 198 -10.72 -6.98 4.72
C MET A 198 -10.35 -8.46 4.87
N LYS A 199 -11.12 -9.37 4.30
CA LYS A 199 -10.79 -10.81 4.31
C LYS A 199 -9.49 -11.11 3.56
N LEU A 200 -9.30 -10.53 2.37
CA LEU A 200 -8.07 -10.72 1.59
C LEU A 200 -6.85 -10.26 2.37
N TYR A 201 -6.95 -9.12 3.08
CA TYR A 201 -5.90 -8.64 3.97
C TYR A 201 -5.62 -9.59 5.14
N ILE A 202 -6.65 -10.10 5.82
CA ILE A 202 -6.46 -11.08 6.89
C ILE A 202 -5.76 -12.32 6.34
N GLN A 203 -6.16 -12.82 5.18
CA GLN A 203 -5.54 -13.99 4.55
C GLN A 203 -4.09 -13.71 4.13
N ARG A 204 -3.81 -12.53 3.59
CA ARG A 204 -2.48 -12.13 3.13
C ARG A 204 -1.49 -11.99 4.27
N TYR A 205 -1.94 -11.47 5.42
CA TYR A 205 -1.10 -11.11 6.56
C TYR A 205 -1.34 -11.92 7.83
N ILE A 206 -1.98 -13.10 7.73
CA ILE A 206 -2.28 -13.95 8.89
C ILE A 206 -1.02 -14.32 9.68
N HIS A 207 0.11 -14.53 9.02
CA HIS A 207 1.40 -14.84 9.65
C HIS A 207 1.98 -13.65 10.42
N HIS A 208 1.51 -12.43 10.19
CA HIS A 208 1.97 -11.21 10.84
C HIS A 208 1.02 -10.67 11.92
N ILE A 209 -0.11 -11.32 12.16
CA ILE A 209 -1.08 -10.84 13.15
C ILE A 209 -0.41 -10.59 14.51
N GLY A 210 0.45 -11.49 14.96
CA GLY A 210 1.17 -11.31 16.23
C GLY A 210 2.12 -10.11 16.29
N GLY A 211 2.52 -9.55 15.16
CA GLY A 211 3.39 -8.39 15.05
C GLY A 211 2.67 -7.04 14.85
N LEU A 212 1.34 -7.02 14.82
CA LEU A 212 0.57 -5.77 14.69
C LEU A 212 0.73 -4.81 15.90
N PRO A 213 0.84 -5.31 17.14
CA PRO A 213 1.01 -4.43 18.29
C PRO A 213 2.37 -3.75 18.38
N ASP A 214 3.44 -4.38 17.89
CA ASP A 214 4.83 -3.92 18.04
C ASP A 214 5.57 -3.67 16.72
N PHE A 215 4.92 -3.94 15.60
CA PHE A 215 5.45 -3.75 14.24
C PHE A 215 6.74 -4.52 13.93
N THR A 216 7.05 -5.58 14.65
CA THR A 216 8.21 -6.45 14.38
C THR A 216 8.20 -7.09 13.00
N ALA A 217 7.01 -7.19 12.39
CA ALA A 217 6.83 -7.70 11.03
C ALA A 217 7.23 -6.70 9.94
N LEU A 218 7.17 -5.40 10.21
CA LEU A 218 7.40 -4.36 9.21
C LEU A 218 8.86 -4.20 8.85
N ARG A 219 9.09 -3.82 7.59
CA ARG A 219 10.40 -3.48 7.04
C ARG A 219 10.33 -2.16 6.29
N PHE A 220 11.44 -1.48 6.21
CA PHE A 220 11.56 -0.18 5.58
C PHE A 220 12.81 -0.09 4.74
N THR A 221 12.81 0.80 3.74
CA THR A 221 13.98 1.23 2.99
C THR A 221 14.81 2.24 3.80
N LYS A 222 16.01 2.53 3.32
CA LYS A 222 16.93 3.48 3.97
C LYS A 222 16.37 4.91 3.93
N TYR A 223 15.98 5.34 2.75
CA TYR A 223 15.33 6.63 2.49
C TYR A 223 13.85 6.43 2.13
N ASN A 224 13.16 7.48 1.71
CA ASN A 224 11.84 7.39 1.14
C ASN A 224 11.82 6.47 -0.10
N GLN A 225 10.62 6.03 -0.51
CA GLN A 225 10.48 5.05 -1.59
C GLN A 225 10.87 5.59 -2.96
N TYR A 226 10.72 6.89 -3.17
CA TYR A 226 11.17 7.48 -4.42
C TYR A 226 12.68 7.29 -4.60
N GLU A 227 13.47 7.70 -3.62
CA GLU A 227 14.92 7.60 -3.69
C GLU A 227 15.45 6.17 -3.58
N SER A 228 14.78 5.31 -2.81
CA SER A 228 15.23 3.94 -2.58
C SER A 228 14.73 2.92 -3.60
N MET A 229 13.64 3.19 -4.30
CA MET A 229 13.00 2.25 -5.23
C MET A 229 12.79 2.84 -6.62
N ILE A 230 12.06 3.95 -6.71
CA ILE A 230 11.66 4.53 -8.01
C ILE A 230 12.88 5.01 -8.80
N LEU A 231 13.72 5.81 -8.18
CA LEU A 231 14.90 6.35 -8.84
C LEU A 231 15.90 5.28 -9.31
N PRO A 232 16.17 4.20 -8.54
CA PRO A 232 16.93 3.06 -9.05
C PRO A 232 16.29 2.39 -10.27
N MET A 233 14.95 2.19 -10.27
CA MET A 233 14.23 1.62 -11.42
C MET A 233 14.34 2.52 -12.66
N VAL A 234 14.15 3.83 -12.50
CA VAL A 234 14.28 4.79 -13.60
C VAL A 234 15.69 4.73 -14.20
N LYS A 235 16.73 4.79 -13.37
CA LYS A 235 18.12 4.68 -13.83
C LYS A 235 18.42 3.36 -14.53
N TYR A 236 17.86 2.25 -14.01
CA TYR A 236 17.98 0.96 -14.66
C TYR A 236 17.33 0.97 -16.06
N LEU A 237 16.13 1.50 -16.18
CA LEU A 237 15.40 1.61 -17.45
C LEU A 237 16.11 2.52 -18.46
N GLU A 238 16.59 3.69 -18.00
CA GLU A 238 17.38 4.61 -18.82
C GLU A 238 18.67 3.95 -19.34
N SER A 239 19.36 3.18 -18.49
CA SER A 239 20.57 2.45 -18.89
C SER A 239 20.31 1.37 -19.96
N HIS A 240 19.08 0.89 -20.07
CA HIS A 240 18.61 -0.03 -21.12
C HIS A 240 18.04 0.69 -22.34
N GLY A 241 17.98 2.03 -22.35
CA GLY A 241 17.50 2.83 -23.47
C GLY A 241 15.99 3.00 -23.53
N VAL A 242 15.25 2.71 -22.44
CA VAL A 242 13.79 2.92 -22.38
C VAL A 242 13.47 4.40 -22.54
N GLN A 243 12.41 4.69 -23.30
CA GLN A 243 12.02 6.04 -23.66
C GLN A 243 10.96 6.59 -22.70
N PHE A 244 11.32 7.61 -21.91
CA PHE A 244 10.39 8.33 -21.07
C PHE A 244 9.83 9.55 -21.81
N HIS A 245 8.51 9.65 -21.94
CA HIS A 245 7.80 10.76 -22.55
C HIS A 245 7.01 11.53 -21.49
N TYR A 246 7.62 12.54 -20.91
CA TYR A 246 6.97 13.42 -19.93
C TYR A 246 6.08 14.47 -20.62
N GLY A 247 5.06 14.96 -19.90
CA GLY A 247 4.07 15.90 -20.43
C GLY A 247 3.12 15.28 -21.45
N VAL A 248 3.02 13.94 -21.48
CA VAL A 248 2.11 13.18 -22.36
C VAL A 248 1.00 12.57 -21.53
N GLN A 249 -0.19 13.15 -21.62
CA GLN A 249 -1.37 12.67 -20.92
C GLN A 249 -2.18 11.74 -21.82
N VAL A 250 -2.31 10.48 -21.44
CA VAL A 250 -3.20 9.52 -22.11
C VAL A 250 -4.63 9.80 -21.66
N CYS A 251 -5.55 10.02 -22.62
CA CYS A 251 -6.93 10.37 -22.36
C CYS A 251 -7.91 9.23 -22.65
N ASN A 252 -7.51 8.29 -23.50
CA ASN A 252 -8.30 7.13 -23.88
C ASN A 252 -7.41 6.08 -24.58
N VAL A 253 -7.87 4.84 -24.61
CA VAL A 253 -7.40 3.78 -25.50
C VAL A 253 -8.60 3.23 -26.23
N GLU A 254 -8.55 3.21 -27.54
CA GLU A 254 -9.62 2.67 -28.40
C GLU A 254 -9.36 1.20 -28.71
N PHE A 255 -10.40 0.39 -28.64
CA PHE A 255 -10.32 -1.06 -28.84
C PHE A 255 -11.23 -1.53 -29.97
N ASP A 256 -10.83 -2.58 -30.62
CA ASP A 256 -11.69 -3.44 -31.42
C ASP A 256 -12.08 -4.66 -30.58
N CYS A 257 -13.31 -4.67 -30.08
CA CYS A 257 -13.91 -5.73 -29.29
C CYS A 257 -15.04 -6.46 -30.05
N THR A 258 -15.05 -6.39 -31.39
CA THR A 258 -16.09 -7.04 -32.23
C THR A 258 -16.06 -8.55 -32.12
N ASP A 259 -14.90 -9.14 -31.89
CA ASP A 259 -14.71 -10.55 -31.55
C ASP A 259 -14.29 -10.66 -30.06
N PRO A 260 -15.17 -11.17 -29.18
CA PRO A 260 -14.83 -11.33 -27.77
C PRO A 260 -13.62 -12.24 -27.50
N ALA A 261 -13.30 -13.15 -28.41
CA ALA A 261 -12.14 -14.02 -28.31
C ALA A 261 -10.84 -13.35 -28.80
N ARG A 262 -10.94 -12.16 -29.38
CA ARG A 262 -9.80 -11.45 -29.98
C ARG A 262 -9.98 -9.94 -29.90
N LYS A 263 -9.73 -9.37 -28.72
CA LYS A 263 -9.81 -7.94 -28.45
C LYS A 263 -8.46 -7.27 -28.69
N LEU A 264 -8.45 -6.12 -29.36
CA LEU A 264 -7.25 -5.41 -29.79
C LEU A 264 -7.30 -3.93 -29.39
N ALA A 265 -6.25 -3.42 -28.75
CA ALA A 265 -6.02 -1.98 -28.66
C ALA A 265 -5.57 -1.46 -30.04
N LYS A 266 -6.24 -0.44 -30.53
CA LYS A 266 -6.07 0.11 -31.89
C LYS A 266 -5.45 1.50 -31.90
N ARG A 267 -5.64 2.27 -30.83
CA ARG A 267 -5.19 3.65 -30.78
C ARG A 267 -5.10 4.15 -29.35
N ILE A 268 -4.11 4.98 -29.07
CA ILE A 268 -3.99 5.72 -27.80
C ILE A 268 -4.21 7.19 -28.11
N ASP A 269 -5.25 7.78 -27.52
CA ASP A 269 -5.50 9.23 -27.58
C ASP A 269 -4.70 9.94 -26.49
N VAL A 270 -3.93 10.95 -26.86
CA VAL A 270 -3.06 11.67 -25.94
C VAL A 270 -3.24 13.19 -26.03
N LEU A 271 -2.87 13.89 -24.97
CA LEU A 271 -2.60 15.33 -24.99
C LEU A 271 -1.10 15.55 -24.82
N ARG A 272 -0.48 16.30 -25.73
CA ARG A 272 0.93 16.74 -25.67
C ARG A 272 0.97 18.25 -25.54
N GLY A 273 1.39 18.77 -24.40
CA GLY A 273 1.36 20.21 -24.16
C GLY A 273 -0.04 20.85 -24.28
N GLY A 274 -1.09 20.06 -24.06
CA GLY A 274 -2.49 20.49 -24.19
C GLY A 274 -3.09 20.32 -25.61
N GLU A 275 -2.29 19.92 -26.59
CA GLU A 275 -2.78 19.64 -27.95
C GLU A 275 -3.14 18.15 -28.11
N LYS A 276 -4.23 17.88 -28.81
CA LYS A 276 -4.69 16.51 -29.11
C LYS A 276 -3.76 15.85 -30.13
N ASP A 277 -3.34 14.65 -29.82
CA ASP A 277 -2.53 13.78 -30.67
C ASP A 277 -2.94 12.32 -30.45
N ALA A 278 -2.46 11.41 -31.26
CA ALA A 278 -2.76 9.98 -31.13
C ALA A 278 -1.61 9.09 -31.60
N ILE A 279 -1.60 7.88 -31.08
CA ILE A 279 -0.69 6.80 -31.48
C ILE A 279 -1.55 5.68 -32.04
N ASP A 280 -1.47 5.46 -33.36
CA ASP A 280 -2.12 4.31 -33.99
C ASP A 280 -1.31 3.04 -33.71
N LEU A 281 -2.01 1.94 -33.42
CA LEU A 281 -1.44 0.69 -32.95
C LEU A 281 -1.69 -0.47 -33.92
N THR A 282 -0.73 -1.38 -33.97
CA THR A 282 -0.83 -2.69 -34.60
C THR A 282 -0.89 -3.80 -33.53
N GLU A 283 -1.05 -5.04 -33.90
CA GLU A 283 -0.99 -6.19 -33.01
C GLU A 283 0.39 -6.37 -32.33
N ASN A 284 1.42 -5.77 -32.90
CA ASN A 284 2.78 -5.81 -32.35
C ASN A 284 3.06 -4.70 -31.35
N ASP A 285 2.12 -3.76 -31.18
CA ASP A 285 2.23 -2.66 -30.24
C ASP A 285 1.46 -3.02 -28.98
N LEU A 286 2.18 -3.40 -27.93
CA LEU A 286 1.60 -3.76 -26.64
C LEU A 286 1.24 -2.49 -25.86
N VAL A 287 0.10 -2.50 -25.15
CA VAL A 287 -0.37 -1.38 -24.33
C VAL A 287 -0.59 -1.81 -22.88
N PHE A 288 0.18 -1.22 -21.98
CA PHE A 288 0.12 -1.46 -20.56
C PHE A 288 -0.63 -0.30 -19.89
N ILE A 289 -1.84 -0.55 -19.39
CA ILE A 289 -2.77 0.52 -18.98
C ILE A 289 -2.87 0.59 -17.47
N THR A 290 -2.29 1.64 -16.86
CA THR A 290 -2.59 1.95 -15.46
C THR A 290 -3.92 2.70 -15.40
N ASN A 291 -4.99 1.98 -15.05
CA ASN A 291 -6.34 2.52 -14.97
C ASN A 291 -6.68 3.08 -13.59
N GLY A 292 -7.57 4.06 -13.52
CA GLY A 292 -7.94 4.75 -12.29
C GLY A 292 -6.79 5.55 -11.69
N GLY A 293 -6.92 5.97 -10.44
CA GLY A 293 -5.85 6.68 -9.75
C GLY A 293 -6.21 7.04 -8.31
N CYS A 294 -5.63 6.32 -7.33
CA CYS A 294 -5.82 6.66 -5.91
C CYS A 294 -5.25 8.03 -5.52
N VAL A 295 -4.28 8.55 -6.26
CA VAL A 295 -3.72 9.90 -6.05
C VAL A 295 -4.24 10.93 -7.06
N GLU A 296 -5.25 10.58 -7.85
CA GLU A 296 -5.90 11.56 -8.74
C GLU A 296 -6.45 12.74 -7.93
N ASN A 297 -6.34 13.94 -8.49
CA ASN A 297 -6.74 15.19 -7.85
C ASN A 297 -6.05 15.53 -6.53
N SER A 298 -4.98 14.81 -6.14
CA SER A 298 -4.19 15.19 -4.98
C SER A 298 -3.68 16.61 -5.12
N SER A 299 -3.67 17.34 -4.02
CA SER A 299 -3.16 18.70 -3.96
C SER A 299 -2.26 18.89 -2.74
N MET A 300 -1.30 19.78 -2.87
CA MET A 300 -0.43 20.20 -1.77
C MET A 300 -0.84 21.59 -1.29
N GLY A 301 -0.87 21.75 0.03
CA GLY A 301 -0.90 23.06 0.66
C GLY A 301 0.51 23.54 0.99
N SER A 302 0.62 24.37 2.00
CA SER A 302 1.89 24.84 2.54
C SER A 302 1.76 25.13 4.03
N GLN A 303 2.85 25.55 4.67
CA GLN A 303 2.83 26.03 6.07
C GLN A 303 1.66 26.98 6.35
N ASN A 304 1.31 27.85 5.41
CA ASN A 304 0.32 28.92 5.58
C ASN A 304 -0.92 28.81 4.69
N LYS A 305 -1.06 27.71 3.94
CA LYS A 305 -2.19 27.51 3.02
C LYS A 305 -2.70 26.07 3.11
N PRO A 306 -4.04 25.86 3.23
CA PRO A 306 -4.65 24.54 3.13
C PRO A 306 -4.39 23.90 1.77
N ALA A 307 -4.37 22.57 1.72
CA ALA A 307 -4.46 21.83 0.47
C ALA A 307 -5.87 21.95 -0.11
N ALA A 308 -5.98 22.06 -1.43
CA ALA A 308 -7.29 22.15 -2.08
C ALA A 308 -7.99 20.78 -2.09
N TYR A 309 -9.29 20.76 -1.75
CA TYR A 309 -10.10 19.56 -1.84
C TYR A 309 -10.79 19.49 -3.21
N ASN A 310 -10.14 18.82 -4.17
CA ASN A 310 -10.60 18.74 -5.56
C ASN A 310 -11.37 17.43 -5.78
N THR A 311 -12.70 17.48 -5.76
CA THR A 311 -13.58 16.32 -5.89
C THR A 311 -14.07 16.05 -7.31
N GLU A 312 -13.98 17.04 -8.19
CA GLU A 312 -14.43 16.92 -9.58
C GLU A 312 -13.47 16.05 -10.40
N LEU A 313 -14.02 15.09 -11.13
CA LEU A 313 -13.21 14.27 -12.03
C LEU A 313 -12.71 15.11 -13.21
N ARG A 314 -11.43 15.06 -13.46
CA ARG A 314 -10.79 15.84 -14.53
C ARG A 314 -10.95 15.13 -15.86
N GLU A 315 -11.30 15.89 -16.91
CA GLU A 315 -11.22 15.38 -18.28
C GLU A 315 -9.79 14.91 -18.59
N GLY A 316 -9.66 13.69 -19.12
CA GLY A 316 -8.38 13.05 -19.39
C GLY A 316 -7.60 12.61 -18.15
N GLY A 317 -8.17 12.70 -16.94
CA GLY A 317 -7.61 12.08 -15.73
C GLY A 317 -7.73 10.56 -15.76
N GLY A 318 -7.07 9.87 -14.81
CA GLY A 318 -7.07 8.41 -14.76
C GLY A 318 -8.46 7.78 -14.62
N TRP A 319 -9.38 8.43 -13.90
CA TRP A 319 -10.77 7.99 -13.77
C TRP A 319 -11.58 8.23 -15.05
N ASP A 320 -11.42 9.38 -15.68
CA ASP A 320 -12.11 9.71 -16.94
C ASP A 320 -11.63 8.81 -18.09
N MET A 321 -10.34 8.57 -18.18
CA MET A 321 -9.74 7.61 -19.11
C MET A 321 -10.35 6.21 -18.89
N TRP A 322 -10.40 5.72 -17.66
CA TRP A 322 -10.95 4.40 -17.37
C TRP A 322 -12.45 4.32 -17.67
N ARG A 323 -13.23 5.38 -17.43
CA ARG A 323 -14.65 5.44 -17.85
C ARG A 323 -14.82 5.29 -19.36
N LYS A 324 -13.99 5.95 -20.14
CA LYS A 324 -14.01 5.84 -21.62
C LYS A 324 -13.63 4.44 -22.08
N ILE A 325 -12.64 3.84 -21.45
CA ILE A 325 -12.20 2.45 -21.73
C ILE A 325 -13.32 1.48 -21.33
N ALA A 326 -13.85 1.56 -20.14
CA ALA A 326 -14.89 0.67 -19.61
C ALA A 326 -16.21 0.72 -20.40
N ALA A 327 -16.49 1.85 -21.06
CA ALA A 327 -17.65 1.97 -21.94
C ALA A 327 -17.56 1.13 -23.22
N GLN A 328 -16.38 0.59 -23.57
CA GLN A 328 -16.17 -0.14 -24.80
C GLN A 328 -16.36 -1.66 -24.65
N ASP A 329 -16.18 -2.21 -23.45
CA ASP A 329 -16.34 -3.65 -23.20
C ASP A 329 -16.66 -3.89 -21.71
N PRO A 330 -17.60 -4.78 -21.36
CA PRO A 330 -17.98 -5.07 -19.98
C PRO A 330 -16.85 -5.70 -19.14
N ASP A 331 -15.86 -6.32 -19.76
CA ASP A 331 -14.71 -6.92 -19.05
C ASP A 331 -13.68 -5.88 -18.61
N PHE A 332 -13.85 -4.60 -19.00
CA PHE A 332 -12.92 -3.52 -18.65
C PHE A 332 -13.27 -2.81 -17.33
N GLY A 333 -14.19 -3.40 -16.54
CA GLY A 333 -14.51 -3.01 -15.16
C GLY A 333 -15.53 -1.88 -15.04
N HIS A 334 -15.74 -1.42 -13.80
CA HIS A 334 -16.78 -0.44 -13.43
C HIS A 334 -16.19 0.69 -12.59
N PRO A 335 -15.49 1.68 -13.19
CA PRO A 335 -14.78 2.74 -12.46
C PRO A 335 -15.66 3.54 -11.51
N ASP A 336 -16.95 3.73 -11.83
CA ASP A 336 -17.89 4.48 -10.99
C ASP A 336 -18.11 3.82 -9.60
N LYS A 337 -17.85 2.53 -9.45
CA LYS A 337 -17.85 1.86 -8.15
C LYS A 337 -16.84 2.48 -7.18
N PHE A 338 -15.75 3.00 -7.71
CA PHE A 338 -14.60 3.45 -6.92
C PHE A 338 -14.51 4.97 -6.77
N CYS A 339 -14.90 5.72 -7.79
CA CYS A 339 -14.67 7.18 -7.84
C CYS A 339 -15.91 8.03 -7.58
N HIS A 340 -17.06 7.45 -7.17
CA HIS A 340 -18.32 8.18 -7.03
C HIS A 340 -18.45 8.96 -5.72
N ASP A 341 -17.69 8.66 -4.67
CA ASP A 341 -17.89 9.23 -3.33
C ASP A 341 -16.58 9.73 -2.69
N PRO A 342 -16.02 10.85 -3.18
CA PRO A 342 -14.78 11.40 -2.61
C PRO A 342 -14.93 11.86 -1.15
N GLU A 343 -16.15 12.11 -0.66
CA GLU A 343 -16.37 12.41 0.76
C GLU A 343 -16.01 11.24 1.68
N LYS A 344 -16.11 10.00 1.17
CA LYS A 344 -15.68 8.81 1.90
C LYS A 344 -14.26 8.39 1.60
N THR A 345 -13.84 8.47 0.33
CA THR A 345 -12.57 7.91 -0.11
C THR A 345 -11.36 8.80 0.13
N ASN A 346 -11.55 9.95 0.75
CA ASN A 346 -10.47 10.88 1.03
C ASN A 346 -9.77 10.61 2.37
N TRP A 347 -8.51 10.90 2.42
CA TRP A 347 -7.77 11.15 3.63
C TRP A 347 -6.73 12.25 3.42
N MET A 348 -6.10 12.71 4.51
CA MET A 348 -5.03 13.69 4.45
C MET A 348 -3.77 13.20 5.13
N SER A 349 -2.66 13.61 4.58
CA SER A 349 -1.37 13.50 5.25
C SER A 349 -0.67 14.86 5.30
N ALA A 350 0.35 14.95 6.14
CA ALA A 350 1.25 16.09 6.18
C ALA A 350 2.66 15.62 6.50
N THR A 351 3.65 16.24 5.88
CA THR A 351 5.05 16.08 6.26
C THR A 351 5.44 17.25 7.14
N VAL A 352 5.80 16.98 8.38
CA VAL A 352 6.32 17.96 9.34
C VAL A 352 7.84 17.85 9.34
N GLU A 353 8.53 18.88 8.93
CA GLU A 353 9.98 19.03 9.05
C GLU A 353 10.28 19.84 10.32
N THR A 354 10.99 19.25 11.29
CA THR A 354 11.46 20.02 12.44
C THR A 354 12.71 20.79 12.03
N LEU A 355 12.74 22.09 12.33
CA LEU A 355 13.80 23.00 11.92
C LEU A 355 14.88 23.22 13.00
N ASP A 356 14.56 22.80 14.22
CA ASP A 356 15.43 22.87 15.38
C ASP A 356 15.14 21.75 16.40
N GLY A 357 15.88 21.77 17.53
CA GLY A 357 15.77 20.74 18.56
C GLY A 357 14.59 20.86 19.52
N ARG A 358 13.72 21.87 19.42
CA ARG A 358 12.67 22.16 20.43
C ARG A 358 11.59 21.06 20.51
N ILE A 359 11.24 20.45 19.38
CA ILE A 359 10.20 19.39 19.30
C ILE A 359 10.76 18.03 19.71
N ILE A 360 12.06 17.80 19.54
CA ILE A 360 12.71 16.50 19.71
C ILE A 360 12.50 15.87 21.09
N PRO A 361 12.52 16.59 22.22
CA PRO A 361 12.27 16.00 23.55
C PRO A 361 10.90 15.32 23.66
N TYR A 362 9.86 15.87 23.04
CA TYR A 362 8.51 15.30 23.03
C TYR A 362 8.45 14.02 22.22
N ILE A 363 9.09 14.00 21.03
CA ILE A 363 9.25 12.79 20.23
C ILE A 363 9.95 11.69 21.04
N LYS A 364 11.10 12.02 21.66
CA LYS A 364 11.89 11.08 22.47
C LYS A 364 11.12 10.57 23.69
N SER A 365 10.26 11.39 24.29
CA SER A 365 9.44 10.96 25.44
C SER A 365 8.46 9.86 25.08
N ILE A 366 7.96 9.84 23.83
CA ILE A 366 7.00 8.85 23.32
C ILE A 366 7.73 7.63 22.75
N CYS A 367 8.58 7.82 21.74
CA CYS A 367 9.22 6.70 21.04
C CYS A 367 10.41 6.09 21.79
N LYS A 368 10.87 6.70 22.88
CA LYS A 368 12.04 6.28 23.71
C LYS A 368 13.34 6.15 22.94
N ARG A 369 13.47 6.82 21.80
CA ARG A 369 14.64 6.76 20.91
C ARG A 369 15.01 8.16 20.43
N ASP A 370 16.28 8.33 20.10
CA ASP A 370 16.78 9.54 19.46
C ASP A 370 16.63 9.42 17.95
N PRO A 371 15.91 10.33 17.27
CA PRO A 371 15.71 10.24 15.83
C PRO A 371 16.98 10.40 14.99
N PHE A 372 18.04 10.99 15.55
CA PHE A 372 19.26 11.31 14.79
C PHE A 372 20.34 10.22 14.81
N THR A 373 20.01 9.02 15.28
CA THR A 373 20.98 7.90 15.36
C THR A 373 21.14 7.11 14.06
N GLY A 374 20.28 7.34 13.06
CA GLY A 374 20.22 6.53 11.84
C GLY A 374 19.50 5.19 12.01
N HIS A 375 19.04 4.88 13.22
CA HIS A 375 18.32 3.66 13.55
C HIS A 375 16.80 3.86 13.57
N VAL A 376 16.05 2.75 13.77
CA VAL A 376 14.59 2.75 13.93
C VAL A 376 14.18 3.78 14.99
N VAL A 377 13.19 4.63 14.66
CA VAL A 377 12.66 5.67 15.55
C VAL A 377 11.32 5.24 16.15
N THR A 378 10.20 5.39 15.42
CA THR A 378 8.89 4.92 15.90
C THR A 378 8.67 3.43 15.67
N GLY A 379 9.31 2.86 14.68
CA GLY A 379 9.13 1.48 14.26
C GLY A 379 7.83 1.23 13.48
N GLY A 380 7.11 2.25 13.14
CA GLY A 380 5.82 2.26 12.48
C GLY A 380 4.95 3.37 13.05
N ILE A 381 3.66 3.23 12.90
CA ILE A 381 2.68 4.26 13.22
C ILE A 381 2.43 4.34 14.74
N VAL A 382 2.51 5.55 15.29
CA VAL A 382 2.01 5.89 16.62
C VAL A 382 0.60 6.49 16.46
N THR A 383 -0.42 5.78 16.90
CA THR A 383 -1.81 6.22 16.80
C THR A 383 -2.22 7.03 18.03
N VAL A 384 -2.81 8.19 17.81
CA VAL A 384 -3.41 8.99 18.88
C VAL A 384 -4.85 8.52 19.08
N LYS A 385 -5.08 7.69 20.09
CA LYS A 385 -6.33 6.96 20.31
C LYS A 385 -7.54 7.87 20.55
N ASP A 386 -7.33 8.99 21.23
CA ASP A 386 -8.34 9.98 21.58
C ASP A 386 -8.40 11.19 20.63
N SER A 387 -7.71 11.14 19.48
CA SER A 387 -7.80 12.18 18.46
C SER A 387 -9.13 12.13 17.71
N SER A 388 -9.82 13.27 17.62
CA SER A 388 -11.04 13.43 16.83
C SER A 388 -10.80 13.20 15.32
N TRP A 389 -9.56 13.41 14.85
CA TRP A 389 -9.14 13.14 13.48
C TRP A 389 -8.73 11.68 13.25
N LEU A 390 -8.66 10.86 14.31
CA LEU A 390 -7.96 9.57 14.29
C LEU A 390 -6.55 9.73 13.73
N MET A 391 -5.83 10.71 14.28
CA MET A 391 -4.47 11.05 13.87
C MET A 391 -3.50 9.92 14.18
N SER A 392 -2.62 9.65 13.22
CA SER A 392 -1.45 8.81 13.42
C SER A 392 -0.22 9.49 12.85
N TRP A 393 0.97 9.16 13.40
CA TRP A 393 2.22 9.71 12.93
C TRP A 393 3.34 8.67 12.98
N THR A 394 4.34 8.85 12.13
CA THR A 394 5.52 7.96 12.10
C THR A 394 6.78 8.75 11.78
N ILE A 395 7.88 8.28 12.31
CA ILE A 395 9.24 8.72 11.99
C ILE A 395 10.04 7.48 11.61
N ASN A 396 10.39 7.41 10.35
CA ASN A 396 11.30 6.39 9.85
C ASN A 396 12.76 6.73 10.23
N ARG A 397 13.72 5.87 9.85
CA ARG A 397 15.14 6.18 10.02
C ARG A 397 15.47 7.54 9.40
N GLN A 398 16.25 8.35 10.12
CA GLN A 398 16.69 9.64 9.63
C GLN A 398 18.17 9.59 9.19
N PRO A 399 18.52 10.28 8.12
CA PRO A 399 17.67 11.12 7.29
C PRO A 399 16.71 10.31 6.41
N GLN A 400 15.50 10.83 6.17
CA GLN A 400 14.49 10.23 5.31
C GLN A 400 14.69 10.61 3.83
N PHE A 401 15.43 11.67 3.57
CA PHE A 401 15.86 12.15 2.25
C PHE A 401 17.37 12.33 2.24
N ARG A 402 18.01 12.08 1.10
CA ARG A 402 19.47 12.18 0.95
C ARG A 402 20.00 13.58 1.20
N ASP A 403 19.23 14.60 0.83
CA ASP A 403 19.60 16.02 0.98
C ASP A 403 19.07 16.67 2.28
N GLN A 404 18.48 15.87 3.17
CA GLN A 404 17.93 16.34 4.45
C GLN A 404 19.05 16.85 5.36
N PRO A 405 18.90 18.06 5.96
CA PRO A 405 19.82 18.55 6.97
C PRO A 405 19.90 17.59 8.17
N LYS A 406 21.09 17.42 8.72
CA LYS A 406 21.37 16.41 9.77
C LYS A 406 20.66 16.68 11.10
N ASP A 407 20.30 17.93 11.35
CA ASP A 407 19.60 18.42 12.54
C ASP A 407 18.08 18.57 12.35
N HIS A 408 17.57 18.25 11.16
CA HIS A 408 16.16 18.22 10.86
C HIS A 408 15.61 16.79 10.97
N CYS A 409 14.39 16.65 11.51
CA CYS A 409 13.68 15.39 11.59
C CYS A 409 12.39 15.50 10.78
N LEU A 410 12.10 14.51 9.95
CA LEU A 410 10.86 14.45 9.18
C LEU A 410 9.86 13.51 9.85
N VAL A 411 8.67 14.02 10.08
CA VAL A 411 7.53 13.29 10.65
C VAL A 411 6.44 13.23 9.60
N TRP A 412 5.96 12.03 9.31
CA TRP A 412 4.75 11.87 8.52
C TRP A 412 3.55 11.74 9.44
N VAL A 413 2.56 12.61 9.25
CA VAL A 413 1.30 12.64 9.99
C VAL A 413 0.17 12.34 9.02
N TYR A 414 -0.81 11.52 9.41
CA TYR A 414 -2.00 11.31 8.60
C TYR A 414 -3.26 11.17 9.45
N SER A 415 -4.42 11.38 8.83
CA SER A 415 -5.72 11.25 9.47
C SER A 415 -6.75 10.69 8.52
N LEU A 416 -7.57 9.76 9.01
CA LEU A 416 -8.68 9.18 8.26
C LEU A 416 -9.94 10.05 8.33
N PHE A 417 -10.17 10.77 9.46
CA PHE A 417 -11.36 11.62 9.65
C PHE A 417 -11.03 13.08 9.34
N THR A 418 -11.08 13.43 8.07
CA THR A 418 -10.66 14.76 7.59
C THR A 418 -11.72 15.84 7.77
N ASP A 419 -12.98 15.45 8.01
CA ASP A 419 -14.18 16.30 8.11
C ASP A 419 -14.53 16.75 9.54
N LYS A 420 -13.89 16.15 10.54
CA LYS A 420 -14.20 16.44 11.96
C LYS A 420 -13.33 17.56 12.50
N PRO A 421 -13.87 18.42 13.40
CA PRO A 421 -13.04 19.40 14.10
C PRO A 421 -11.97 18.72 14.96
N GLY A 422 -10.75 19.27 14.93
CA GLY A 422 -9.65 18.83 15.78
C GLY A 422 -9.88 19.12 17.28
N ASP A 423 -9.04 18.50 18.11
CA ASP A 423 -9.16 18.64 19.57
C ASP A 423 -8.55 19.95 20.09
N PHE A 424 -7.54 20.48 19.42
CA PHE A 424 -6.91 21.76 19.70
C PHE A 424 -7.34 22.85 18.72
N VAL A 425 -7.16 22.63 17.42
CA VAL A 425 -7.41 23.63 16.37
C VAL A 425 -8.91 23.89 16.16
N LYS A 426 -9.80 22.98 16.54
CA LYS A 426 -11.27 23.10 16.42
C LYS A 426 -11.76 23.31 14.98
N LYS A 427 -11.04 22.79 14.01
CA LYS A 427 -11.27 22.92 12.57
C LYS A 427 -11.07 21.57 11.89
N PRO A 428 -11.83 21.22 10.84
CA PRO A 428 -11.59 20.00 10.07
C PRO A 428 -10.16 19.98 9.50
N MET A 429 -9.51 18.83 9.51
CA MET A 429 -8.14 18.74 9.00
C MET A 429 -8.03 19.21 7.55
N ARG A 430 -9.03 18.89 6.73
CA ARG A 430 -9.07 19.29 5.31
C ARG A 430 -9.09 20.79 5.06
N ASP A 431 -9.47 21.58 6.07
CA ASP A 431 -9.51 23.04 6.00
C ASP A 431 -8.29 23.70 6.67
N CYS A 432 -7.38 22.89 7.24
CA CYS A 432 -6.23 23.38 7.99
C CYS A 432 -5.03 23.69 7.09
N THR A 433 -4.31 24.75 7.43
CA THR A 433 -2.95 25.03 6.94
C THR A 433 -1.95 24.02 7.51
N GLY A 434 -0.75 23.95 6.94
CA GLY A 434 0.31 23.12 7.51
C GLY A 434 0.63 23.49 8.97
N LYS A 435 0.69 24.79 9.27
CA LYS A 435 0.89 25.26 10.66
C LYS A 435 -0.19 24.72 11.61
N GLU A 436 -1.46 24.78 11.22
CA GLU A 436 -2.58 24.29 12.04
C GLU A 436 -2.52 22.77 12.25
N ILE A 437 -2.17 22.00 11.24
CA ILE A 437 -1.96 20.54 11.40
C ILE A 437 -0.80 20.26 12.34
N CYS A 438 0.29 21.00 12.24
CA CYS A 438 1.42 20.90 13.16
C CYS A 438 0.97 21.24 14.60
N MET A 439 0.16 22.29 14.80
CA MET A 439 -0.36 22.65 16.12
C MET A 439 -1.17 21.52 16.74
N GLU A 440 -2.04 20.86 15.97
CA GLU A 440 -2.83 19.71 16.44
C GLU A 440 -1.92 18.54 16.83
N TRP A 441 -0.92 18.23 16.00
CA TRP A 441 0.06 17.18 16.30
C TRP A 441 0.88 17.50 17.55
N LEU A 442 1.38 18.74 17.71
CA LEU A 442 2.13 19.19 18.89
C LEU A 442 1.30 19.09 20.17
N TYR A 443 0.00 19.42 20.09
CA TYR A 443 -0.93 19.21 21.21
C TYR A 443 -0.97 17.74 21.62
N HIS A 444 -1.12 16.84 20.67
CA HIS A 444 -1.22 15.41 20.93
C HIS A 444 0.08 14.75 21.39
N ILE A 445 1.24 15.33 21.12
CA ILE A 445 2.52 14.83 21.65
C ILE A 445 2.91 15.49 22.99
N GLY A 446 2.05 16.35 23.56
CA GLY A 446 2.17 16.88 24.92
C GLY A 446 2.91 18.20 25.05
N VAL A 447 3.10 18.96 23.98
CA VAL A 447 3.66 20.32 24.04
C VAL A 447 2.74 21.23 24.86
N PRO A 448 3.25 22.06 25.79
CA PRO A 448 2.43 23.03 26.53
C PRO A 448 1.64 23.93 25.58
N GLU A 449 0.34 24.14 25.88
CA GLU A 449 -0.56 24.85 24.95
C GLU A 449 -0.10 26.27 24.60
N ASN A 450 0.53 26.97 25.56
CA ASN A 450 1.09 28.30 25.33
C ASN A 450 2.34 28.34 24.45
N GLU A 451 2.94 27.18 24.13
CA GLU A 451 4.12 27.07 23.28
C GLU A 451 3.80 26.54 21.87
N ILE A 452 2.63 25.92 21.70
CA ILE A 452 2.24 25.22 20.46
C ILE A 452 2.31 26.14 19.25
N GLU A 453 1.69 27.31 19.32
CA GLU A 453 1.63 28.24 18.17
C GLU A 453 3.02 28.73 17.76
N ASP A 454 3.86 29.08 18.72
CA ASP A 454 5.23 29.52 18.47
C ASP A 454 6.09 28.39 17.88
N MET A 455 5.99 27.17 18.44
CA MET A 455 6.75 26.04 17.92
C MET A 455 6.30 25.65 16.51
N ALA A 456 5.00 25.62 16.25
CA ALA A 456 4.48 25.31 14.91
C ALA A 456 4.89 26.37 13.89
N ALA A 457 5.01 27.64 14.30
CA ALA A 457 5.38 28.75 13.40
C ALA A 457 6.89 28.85 13.14
N ASN A 458 7.72 28.55 14.15
CA ASN A 458 9.15 28.89 14.11
C ASN A 458 10.09 27.67 14.17
N SER A 459 9.61 26.50 14.63
CA SER A 459 10.42 25.29 14.79
C SER A 459 10.00 24.16 13.84
N ALA A 460 8.99 24.39 12.96
CA ALA A 460 8.54 23.43 12.00
C ALA A 460 8.12 24.07 10.67
N ASN A 461 8.30 23.31 9.58
CA ASN A 461 7.67 23.56 8.29
C ASN A 461 6.79 22.36 7.95
N THR A 462 5.52 22.60 7.65
CA THR A 462 4.56 21.51 7.45
C THR A 462 3.84 21.66 6.09
N VAL A 463 3.90 20.61 5.31
CA VAL A 463 3.26 20.55 3.98
C VAL A 463 2.11 19.54 4.01
N PRO A 464 0.84 20.01 4.03
CA PRO A 464 -0.32 19.13 3.95
C PRO A 464 -0.56 18.65 2.53
N VAL A 465 -1.07 17.43 2.42
CA VAL A 465 -1.51 16.83 1.15
C VAL A 465 -2.91 16.27 1.32
N MET A 466 -3.84 16.75 0.49
CA MET A 466 -5.20 16.23 0.38
C MET A 466 -5.29 15.24 -0.76
N MET A 467 -5.86 14.07 -0.51
CA MET A 467 -5.99 12.97 -1.48
C MET A 467 -7.45 12.48 -1.53
N PRO A 468 -8.26 13.01 -2.48
CA PRO A 468 -9.70 12.73 -2.53
C PRO A 468 -10.08 11.27 -2.78
N TYR A 469 -9.22 10.52 -3.48
CA TYR A 469 -9.52 9.15 -3.94
C TYR A 469 -8.57 8.10 -3.35
N ILE A 470 -7.87 8.40 -2.27
CA ILE A 470 -6.81 7.52 -1.76
C ILE A 470 -7.34 6.16 -1.31
N ASP A 471 -8.53 6.09 -0.72
CA ASP A 471 -9.18 4.87 -0.26
C ASP A 471 -10.21 4.30 -1.26
N ALA A 472 -10.27 4.84 -2.47
CA ALA A 472 -11.20 4.40 -3.50
C ALA A 472 -11.18 2.87 -3.74
N PHE A 473 -10.00 2.25 -3.64
CA PHE A 473 -9.83 0.81 -3.84
C PHE A 473 -10.44 -0.05 -2.72
N PHE A 474 -10.79 0.52 -1.56
CA PHE A 474 -11.48 -0.18 -0.48
C PHE A 474 -13.01 -0.08 -0.55
N MET A 475 -13.56 0.57 -1.57
CA MET A 475 -15.02 0.59 -1.77
C MET A 475 -15.60 -0.82 -1.85
N PRO A 476 -16.78 -1.08 -1.26
CA PRO A 476 -17.50 -2.33 -1.47
C PRO A 476 -17.69 -2.62 -2.95
N ARG A 477 -17.32 -3.81 -3.40
CA ARG A 477 -17.29 -4.19 -4.81
C ARG A 477 -17.61 -5.66 -5.03
N ALA A 478 -17.88 -6.00 -6.28
CA ALA A 478 -17.96 -7.36 -6.78
C ALA A 478 -16.75 -7.73 -7.65
N TYR A 479 -16.56 -9.01 -7.93
CA TYR A 479 -15.65 -9.46 -8.97
C TYR A 479 -16.11 -8.95 -10.35
N GLY A 480 -15.18 -8.48 -11.16
CA GLY A 480 -15.46 -7.83 -12.44
C GLY A 480 -15.59 -6.31 -12.36
N ASP A 481 -15.74 -5.72 -11.16
CA ASP A 481 -15.66 -4.26 -11.01
C ASP A 481 -14.25 -3.73 -11.30
N ARG A 482 -13.21 -4.53 -11.04
CA ARG A 482 -11.87 -4.35 -11.58
C ARG A 482 -11.67 -5.27 -12.78
N PRO A 483 -11.07 -4.82 -13.89
CA PRO A 483 -10.70 -5.70 -14.98
C PRO A 483 -9.62 -6.69 -14.50
N LYS A 484 -9.57 -7.88 -15.08
CA LYS A 484 -8.39 -8.76 -14.91
C LYS A 484 -7.15 -8.05 -15.44
N VAL A 485 -5.96 -8.41 -14.93
CA VAL A 485 -4.70 -7.89 -15.46
C VAL A 485 -4.63 -8.10 -16.97
N VAL A 486 -4.89 -9.31 -17.46
CA VAL A 486 -5.09 -9.58 -18.88
C VAL A 486 -6.52 -10.08 -19.07
N PRO A 487 -7.44 -9.25 -19.57
CA PRO A 487 -8.81 -9.67 -19.87
C PRO A 487 -8.84 -10.82 -20.90
N GLU A 488 -9.88 -11.62 -20.84
CA GLU A 488 -10.07 -12.71 -21.79
C GLU A 488 -10.19 -12.16 -23.23
N GLY A 489 -9.47 -12.78 -24.15
CA GLY A 489 -9.40 -12.36 -25.54
C GLY A 489 -8.42 -11.21 -25.82
N SER A 490 -7.76 -10.64 -24.82
CA SER A 490 -6.74 -9.60 -25.05
C SER A 490 -5.58 -10.13 -25.87
N VAL A 491 -5.22 -9.40 -26.93
CA VAL A 491 -4.10 -9.74 -27.81
C VAL A 491 -2.87 -8.90 -27.49
N ASN A 492 -3.04 -7.61 -27.29
CA ASN A 492 -1.95 -6.65 -27.20
C ASN A 492 -2.14 -5.60 -26.08
N PHE A 493 -2.96 -5.87 -25.09
CA PHE A 493 -3.17 -4.92 -23.98
C PHE A 493 -3.44 -5.63 -22.66
N ASP A 494 -3.26 -4.90 -21.58
CA ASP A 494 -3.51 -5.30 -20.20
C ASP A 494 -3.88 -4.10 -19.33
N PHE A 495 -4.25 -4.39 -18.06
CA PHE A 495 -4.50 -3.41 -17.01
C PHE A 495 -3.54 -3.61 -15.85
N LEU A 496 -3.02 -2.50 -15.32
CA LEU A 496 -2.02 -2.49 -14.26
C LEU A 496 -2.49 -1.75 -13.00
N GLY A 497 -1.86 -2.10 -11.88
CA GLY A 497 -1.93 -1.35 -10.64
C GLY A 497 -3.11 -1.73 -9.75
N GLN A 498 -3.50 -0.80 -8.87
CA GLN A 498 -4.43 -1.07 -7.78
C GLN A 498 -5.88 -1.34 -8.25
N PHE A 499 -6.22 -0.98 -9.48
CA PHE A 499 -7.55 -1.18 -10.06
C PHE A 499 -7.58 -2.26 -11.16
N ALA A 500 -6.57 -3.12 -11.21
CA ALA A 500 -6.60 -4.38 -11.95
C ALA A 500 -6.73 -5.55 -10.96
N GLU A 501 -7.40 -6.63 -11.34
CA GLU A 501 -7.64 -7.79 -10.47
C GLU A 501 -6.56 -8.85 -10.64
N THR A 502 -5.85 -9.16 -9.56
CA THR A 502 -4.98 -10.34 -9.47
C THR A 502 -5.39 -11.21 -8.30
N PRO A 503 -5.38 -12.57 -8.44
CA PRO A 503 -5.90 -13.45 -7.40
C PRO A 503 -5.05 -13.45 -6.13
N ARG A 504 -5.68 -13.56 -4.98
CA ARG A 504 -5.10 -13.85 -3.67
C ARG A 504 -4.14 -12.81 -3.10
N ASP A 505 -3.79 -11.75 -3.81
CA ASP A 505 -3.00 -10.65 -3.27
C ASP A 505 -3.91 -9.50 -2.84
N THR A 506 -3.37 -8.53 -2.13
CA THR A 506 -4.13 -7.40 -1.60
C THR A 506 -3.67 -6.09 -2.20
N ILE A 507 -4.65 -5.29 -2.57
CA ILE A 507 -4.47 -3.90 -3.03
C ILE A 507 -3.72 -3.05 -1.99
N PHE A 508 -3.35 -1.84 -2.38
CA PHE A 508 -2.66 -0.85 -1.54
C PHE A 508 -1.25 -1.28 -1.09
N THR A 509 -0.69 -2.30 -1.71
CA THR A 509 0.69 -2.72 -1.48
C THR A 509 1.57 -2.46 -2.69
N THR A 510 2.86 -2.25 -2.46
CA THR A 510 3.85 -2.14 -3.52
C THR A 510 3.95 -3.46 -4.30
N GLU A 511 3.85 -4.59 -3.60
CA GLU A 511 3.84 -5.93 -4.19
C GLU A 511 2.72 -6.10 -5.21
N TYR A 512 1.46 -5.70 -4.86
CA TYR A 512 0.32 -5.80 -5.77
C TYR A 512 0.56 -5.07 -7.08
N SER A 513 1.05 -3.83 -6.99
CA SER A 513 1.37 -3.05 -8.18
C SER A 513 2.40 -3.73 -9.07
N MET A 514 3.47 -4.25 -8.46
CA MET A 514 4.55 -4.91 -9.21
C MET A 514 4.14 -6.29 -9.76
N ARG A 515 3.28 -7.01 -9.02
CA ARG A 515 2.71 -8.28 -9.46
C ARG A 515 1.88 -8.13 -10.72
N THR A 516 1.03 -7.10 -10.80
CA THR A 516 0.25 -6.83 -12.02
C THR A 516 1.17 -6.59 -13.22
N GLY A 517 2.29 -5.87 -13.04
CA GLY A 517 3.28 -5.64 -14.10
C GLY A 517 3.96 -6.92 -14.57
N MET A 518 4.35 -7.80 -13.65
CA MET A 518 4.97 -9.08 -14.00
C MET A 518 3.97 -10.00 -14.72
N GLU A 519 2.75 -10.10 -14.19
CA GLU A 519 1.68 -10.93 -14.75
C GLU A 519 1.32 -10.49 -16.18
N ALA A 520 1.18 -9.19 -16.41
CA ALA A 520 0.91 -8.60 -17.71
C ALA A 520 2.00 -8.97 -18.74
N VAL A 521 3.24 -8.67 -18.42
CA VAL A 521 4.38 -8.93 -19.32
C VAL A 521 4.53 -10.43 -19.63
N TYR A 522 4.42 -11.26 -18.60
CA TYR A 522 4.61 -12.71 -18.76
C TYR A 522 3.49 -13.33 -19.58
N THR A 523 2.26 -12.84 -19.43
CA THR A 523 1.11 -13.32 -20.21
C THR A 523 1.17 -12.85 -21.65
N LEU A 524 1.36 -11.55 -21.91
CA LEU A 524 1.34 -10.99 -23.26
C LEU A 524 2.53 -11.44 -24.13
N LEU A 525 3.69 -11.67 -23.52
CA LEU A 525 4.88 -12.14 -24.22
C LEU A 525 5.07 -13.66 -24.15
N ASN A 526 4.23 -14.38 -23.41
CA ASN A 526 4.40 -15.80 -23.13
C ASN A 526 5.81 -16.12 -22.61
N VAL A 527 6.27 -15.39 -21.60
CA VAL A 527 7.58 -15.60 -20.98
C VAL A 527 7.64 -16.98 -20.36
N ASP A 528 8.65 -17.78 -20.71
CA ASP A 528 8.87 -19.13 -20.19
C ASP A 528 9.35 -19.09 -18.73
N ARG A 529 8.53 -18.50 -17.85
CA ARG A 529 8.74 -18.42 -16.41
C ARG A 529 7.42 -18.13 -15.71
N GLY A 530 7.15 -18.78 -14.57
CA GLY A 530 5.94 -18.52 -13.78
C GLY A 530 6.04 -17.26 -12.93
N VAL A 531 4.91 -16.58 -12.72
CA VAL A 531 4.79 -15.53 -11.71
C VAL A 531 4.85 -16.18 -10.33
N PRO A 532 5.67 -15.70 -9.38
CA PRO A 532 5.70 -16.22 -8.01
C PRO A 532 4.31 -16.22 -7.36
N GLU A 533 3.97 -17.32 -6.71
CA GLU A 533 2.74 -17.39 -5.92
C GLU A 533 2.77 -16.39 -4.76
N VAL A 534 1.60 -15.91 -4.38
CA VAL A 534 1.44 -15.17 -3.12
C VAL A 534 1.79 -16.09 -1.97
N TRP A 535 2.53 -15.59 -0.97
CA TRP A 535 2.92 -16.38 0.19
C TRP A 535 1.71 -17.04 0.84
N GLY A 536 1.73 -18.37 0.87
CA GLY A 536 0.58 -19.20 1.23
C GLY A 536 0.42 -19.43 2.73
N SER A 537 0.71 -18.44 3.59
CA SER A 537 0.60 -18.58 5.05
C SER A 537 -0.79 -18.99 5.52
N VAL A 538 -1.84 -18.63 4.78
CA VAL A 538 -3.21 -19.06 5.02
C VAL A 538 -3.41 -20.58 4.93
N TYR A 539 -2.51 -21.29 4.28
CA TYR A 539 -2.49 -22.76 4.19
C TYR A 539 -1.51 -23.42 5.16
N ASP A 540 -0.72 -22.62 5.91
CA ASP A 540 0.18 -23.15 6.95
C ASP A 540 -0.56 -23.24 8.28
N VAL A 541 -0.81 -24.46 8.73
CA VAL A 541 -1.50 -24.72 10.00
C VAL A 541 -0.79 -24.07 11.20
N ARG A 542 0.52 -23.90 11.14
CA ARG A 542 1.31 -23.28 12.21
C ARG A 542 0.99 -21.79 12.31
N ASP A 543 0.90 -21.10 11.18
CA ASP A 543 0.53 -19.68 11.14
C ASP A 543 -0.91 -19.48 11.62
N LEU A 544 -1.85 -20.33 11.20
CA LEU A 544 -3.24 -20.28 11.64
C LEU A 544 -3.38 -20.50 13.16
N LEU A 545 -2.67 -21.48 13.72
CA LEU A 545 -2.66 -21.74 15.16
C LEU A 545 -2.05 -20.56 15.93
N ASN A 546 -0.92 -20.05 15.49
CA ASN A 546 -0.27 -18.89 16.10
C ASN A 546 -1.17 -17.64 16.06
N ALA A 547 -1.78 -17.36 14.92
CA ALA A 547 -2.71 -16.24 14.78
C ALA A 547 -3.92 -16.38 15.72
N THR A 548 -4.51 -17.58 15.83
CA THR A 548 -5.62 -17.86 16.73
C THR A 548 -5.27 -17.57 18.19
N VAL A 549 -4.11 -18.00 18.64
CA VAL A 549 -3.64 -17.76 20.02
C VAL A 549 -3.35 -16.27 20.25
N LYS A 550 -2.69 -15.62 19.29
CA LYS A 550 -2.35 -14.19 19.39
C LYS A 550 -3.58 -13.30 19.43
N LEU A 551 -4.55 -13.53 18.53
CA LEU A 551 -5.83 -12.81 18.52
C LEU A 551 -6.59 -12.91 19.84
N ARG A 552 -6.39 -13.97 20.60
CA ARG A 552 -7.02 -14.21 21.90
C ARG A 552 -6.12 -13.82 23.08
N ASP A 553 -5.11 -13.01 22.87
CA ASP A 553 -4.16 -12.56 23.89
C ASP A 553 -3.52 -13.72 24.69
N GLY A 554 -3.28 -14.85 24.03
CA GLY A 554 -2.67 -16.04 24.61
C GLY A 554 -3.65 -16.98 25.35
N LYS A 555 -4.96 -16.71 25.34
CA LYS A 555 -5.95 -17.60 25.98
C LYS A 555 -6.04 -18.92 25.22
N LYS A 556 -6.01 -20.03 25.96
CA LYS A 556 -6.18 -21.36 25.40
C LYS A 556 -7.64 -21.63 25.02
N ALA A 557 -7.86 -22.55 24.10
CA ALA A 557 -9.22 -23.01 23.75
C ALA A 557 -9.99 -23.59 24.96
N THR A 558 -9.27 -24.19 25.91
CA THR A 558 -9.82 -24.70 27.16
C THR A 558 -10.31 -23.62 28.14
N ASP A 559 -9.82 -22.39 27.98
CA ASP A 559 -10.11 -21.26 28.88
C ASP A 559 -11.22 -20.36 28.29
N MET A 560 -11.83 -20.77 27.17
CA MET A 560 -12.93 -20.04 26.54
C MET A 560 -14.19 -20.08 27.42
N ASP A 561 -14.92 -18.97 27.41
CA ASP A 561 -16.25 -18.91 28.02
C ASP A 561 -17.30 -19.57 27.12
N LEU A 562 -17.27 -20.89 27.11
CA LEU A 562 -18.15 -21.74 26.30
C LEU A 562 -19.36 -22.18 27.12
N SER A 563 -20.49 -22.34 26.45
CA SER A 563 -21.67 -23.00 27.00
C SER A 563 -21.33 -24.44 27.42
N PHE A 564 -22.17 -25.01 28.28
CA PHE A 564 -22.00 -26.41 28.74
C PHE A 564 -21.92 -27.40 27.58
N GLY A 565 -22.78 -27.22 26.55
CA GLY A 565 -22.76 -28.06 25.34
C GLY A 565 -21.46 -27.95 24.55
N GLU A 566 -20.97 -26.76 24.35
CA GLU A 566 -19.70 -26.49 23.64
C GLU A 566 -18.51 -27.05 24.41
N LYS A 567 -18.47 -26.89 25.73
CA LYS A 567 -17.44 -27.51 26.59
C LYS A 567 -17.43 -29.04 26.46
N MET A 568 -18.60 -29.69 26.37
CA MET A 568 -18.68 -31.13 26.13
C MET A 568 -18.14 -31.51 24.74
N VAL A 569 -18.47 -30.74 23.70
CA VAL A 569 -17.97 -30.97 22.34
C VAL A 569 -16.45 -30.82 22.30
N LEU A 570 -15.92 -29.76 22.88
CA LEU A 570 -14.46 -29.51 22.97
C LEU A 570 -13.78 -30.66 23.70
N LYS A 571 -14.25 -31.05 24.86
CA LYS A 571 -13.71 -32.19 25.63
C LYS A 571 -13.69 -33.48 24.82
N LYS A 572 -14.79 -33.78 24.09
CA LYS A 572 -14.88 -34.95 23.21
C LYS A 572 -13.88 -34.85 22.04
N ALA A 573 -13.70 -33.67 21.46
CA ALA A 573 -12.72 -33.44 20.38
C ALA A 573 -11.30 -33.68 20.90
N LEU A 574 -10.94 -33.07 22.04
CA LEU A 574 -9.63 -33.25 22.68
C LEU A 574 -9.34 -34.71 23.03
N SER A 575 -10.33 -35.45 23.53
CA SER A 575 -10.15 -36.89 23.83
C SER A 575 -9.87 -37.74 22.60
N LYS A 576 -10.26 -37.31 21.39
CA LYS A 576 -9.97 -38.04 20.14
C LYS A 576 -8.54 -37.82 19.62
N ILE A 577 -7.91 -36.77 20.02
CA ILE A 577 -6.54 -36.43 19.60
C ILE A 577 -5.49 -36.72 20.68
N ASP A 578 -5.92 -37.24 21.83
CA ASP A 578 -5.04 -37.57 22.95
C ASP A 578 -3.94 -38.54 22.51
N GLY A 579 -2.68 -38.21 22.84
CA GLY A 579 -1.49 -38.95 22.44
C GLY A 579 -1.07 -38.81 20.96
N THR A 580 -1.80 -38.08 20.14
CA THR A 580 -1.48 -37.91 18.71
C THR A 580 -0.51 -36.75 18.47
N ASP A 581 0.07 -36.69 17.25
CA ASP A 581 0.89 -35.55 16.83
C ASP A 581 0.10 -34.25 16.70
N VAL A 582 -1.22 -34.33 16.46
CA VAL A 582 -2.12 -33.18 16.47
C VAL A 582 -2.17 -32.56 17.87
N GLU A 583 -2.32 -33.37 18.92
CA GLU A 583 -2.28 -32.87 20.30
C GLU A 583 -0.95 -32.19 20.62
N LYS A 584 0.17 -32.82 20.23
CA LYS A 584 1.50 -32.24 20.44
C LYS A 584 1.63 -30.87 19.75
N LEU A 585 1.15 -30.77 18.51
CA LEU A 585 1.15 -29.52 17.75
C LEU A 585 0.33 -28.43 18.47
N LEU A 586 -0.91 -28.72 18.88
CA LEU A 586 -1.77 -27.78 19.57
C LEU A 586 -1.16 -27.32 20.90
N LYS A 587 -0.52 -28.21 21.67
CA LYS A 587 0.20 -27.87 22.90
C LYS A 587 1.43 -26.99 22.61
N GLN A 588 2.18 -27.32 21.56
CA GLN A 588 3.38 -26.56 21.15
C GLN A 588 3.03 -25.11 20.83
N TYR A 589 1.88 -24.85 20.20
CA TYR A 589 1.43 -23.51 19.85
C TYR A 589 0.54 -22.87 20.92
N GLY A 590 0.32 -23.52 22.07
CA GLY A 590 -0.42 -22.94 23.20
C GLY A 590 -1.94 -22.85 22.95
N VAL A 591 -2.47 -23.61 22.00
CA VAL A 591 -3.92 -23.63 21.69
C VAL A 591 -4.69 -24.36 22.80
N ILE A 592 -4.07 -25.41 23.38
CA ILE A 592 -4.62 -26.21 24.47
C ILE A 592 -3.64 -26.39 25.61
#